data_0f81b437262dd99900c35578de6f6315
#
_entry.id   0f81b437262dd99900c35578de6f6315
#
_cell.length_a   1.000
_cell.length_b   1.000
_cell.length_c   1.000
_cell.angle_alpha   90.00
_cell.angle_beta   90.00
_cell.angle_gamma   90.00
#
_symmetry.space_group_name_H-M   'P 1'
#
loop_
_entity.id
_entity.type
_entity.pdbx_description
1 polymer ?
#
loop_
_entity_poly.entity_id
_entity_poly.type
_entity_poly.pdbx_seq_one_letter_code
_entity_poly.pdbx_strand_id
1 'polypeptide(L)'
;MITYKDKYLKYKNKYLQLKNTNQKGGRKKKKLRETNNDNIFYNNNNNMTHIERISEPWFSLISVGLKTVEGRKNRGKFKIMKVGDIVKWTNDNFYPREIVTKITGKAEYKTFQEYLESEGLSKCLPGIPTIEDGLKIYFKYFTKEEETEFGVVAIRLELVNN
;
A
#
# COMPACT_ATOMS: atom_id res chain seq x y z
N MET A 1 -10.13 -7.10 35.36
CA MET A 1 -9.56 -7.58 34.07
C MET A 1 -9.61 -6.41 33.07
N ILE A 2 -8.45 -5.94 32.55
CA ILE A 2 -8.41 -4.80 31.60
C ILE A 2 -8.90 -5.30 30.24
N THR A 3 -9.98 -4.72 29.72
CA THR A 3 -10.58 -5.12 28.44
C THR A 3 -9.73 -4.63 27.26
N TYR A 4 -9.94 -5.24 26.08
CA TYR A 4 -9.32 -4.78 24.83
C TYR A 4 -9.68 -3.31 24.52
N LYS A 5 -10.91 -2.91 24.84
CA LYS A 5 -11.43 -1.54 24.70
C LYS A 5 -10.67 -0.54 25.58
N ASP A 6 -10.32 -0.93 26.82
CA ASP A 6 -9.56 -0.08 27.74
C ASP A 6 -8.13 0.16 27.26
N LYS A 7 -7.49 -0.91 26.72
CA LYS A 7 -6.17 -0.80 26.09
C LYS A 7 -6.19 0.13 24.88
N TYR A 8 -7.19 -0.03 24.00
CA TYR A 8 -7.40 0.82 22.83
C TYR A 8 -7.54 2.30 23.19
N LEU A 9 -8.42 2.63 24.16
CA LEU A 9 -8.65 4.01 24.61
C LEU A 9 -7.38 4.63 25.19
N LYS A 10 -6.61 3.87 25.96
CA LYS A 10 -5.33 4.32 26.54
C LYS A 10 -4.31 4.70 25.44
N TYR A 11 -4.15 3.86 24.41
CA TYR A 11 -3.25 4.14 23.28
C TYR A 11 -3.73 5.29 22.41
N LYS A 12 -5.03 5.38 22.14
CA LYS A 12 -5.64 6.50 21.40
C LYS A 12 -5.41 7.84 22.08
N ASN A 13 -5.60 7.91 23.39
CA ASN A 13 -5.37 9.14 24.14
C ASN A 13 -3.89 9.55 24.17
N LYS A 14 -2.97 8.59 24.33
CA LYS A 14 -1.53 8.84 24.26
C LYS A 14 -1.10 9.37 22.88
N TYR A 15 -1.65 8.82 21.81
CA TYR A 15 -1.39 9.28 20.43
C TYR A 15 -1.87 10.72 20.20
N LEU A 16 -3.08 11.05 20.68
CA LEU A 16 -3.63 12.41 20.57
C LEU A 16 -2.82 13.44 21.37
N GLN A 17 -2.30 13.06 22.53
CA GLN A 17 -1.41 13.92 23.33
C GLN A 17 -0.10 14.19 22.61
N LEU A 18 0.55 13.17 22.03
CA LEU A 18 1.79 13.31 21.25
C LEU A 18 1.60 14.18 20.00
N LYS A 19 0.44 14.07 19.33
CA LYS A 19 0.12 14.90 18.17
C LYS A 19 -0.04 16.38 18.56
N ASN A 20 -0.62 16.67 19.70
CA ASN A 20 -0.84 18.04 20.19
C ASN A 20 0.45 18.71 20.72
N THR A 21 1.40 17.93 21.26
CA THR A 21 2.70 18.47 21.70
C THR A 21 3.60 18.83 20.53
N ASN A 22 3.54 18.09 19.41
CA ASN A 22 4.31 18.41 18.21
C ASN A 22 3.80 19.66 17.45
N GLN A 23 2.58 20.14 17.72
CA GLN A 23 2.06 21.37 17.11
C GLN A 23 2.47 22.66 17.84
N LYS A 24 3.02 22.60 19.07
CA LYS A 24 3.41 23.78 19.85
C LYS A 24 4.85 24.25 19.67
N GLY A 25 5.66 23.53 18.87
CA GLY A 25 7.00 23.94 18.50
C GLY A 25 7.01 24.80 17.23
N GLY A 26 6.72 26.10 17.37
CA GLY A 26 6.73 27.04 16.26
C GLY A 26 8.11 27.18 15.61
N ARG A 27 8.35 26.52 14.47
CA ARG A 27 9.40 26.87 13.52
C ARG A 27 8.76 27.51 12.29
N LYS A 28 9.21 28.74 11.97
CA LYS A 28 8.82 29.49 10.77
C LYS A 28 8.85 28.58 9.54
N LYS A 29 7.68 28.37 8.92
CA LYS A 29 7.58 27.66 7.63
C LYS A 29 8.31 28.47 6.57
N LYS A 30 9.52 28.06 6.21
CA LYS A 30 10.10 28.37 4.92
C LYS A 30 9.23 27.69 3.88
N LYS A 31 8.64 28.49 2.99
CA LYS A 31 7.85 28.06 1.85
C LYS A 31 8.79 27.30 0.90
N LEU A 32 8.95 26.00 1.12
CA LEU A 32 9.60 25.11 0.17
C LEU A 32 8.64 24.94 -1.01
N ARG A 33 9.09 25.34 -2.19
CA ARG A 33 8.44 24.97 -3.45
C ARG A 33 8.33 23.46 -3.46
N GLU A 34 7.11 22.95 -3.67
CA GLU A 34 6.85 21.54 -3.96
C GLU A 34 7.56 21.20 -5.28
N THR A 35 8.78 20.73 -5.18
CA THR A 35 9.33 19.87 -6.20
C THR A 35 8.84 18.46 -5.90
N ASN A 36 8.12 17.85 -6.82
CA ASN A 36 7.75 16.44 -6.80
C ASN A 36 9.04 15.59 -6.82
N ASN A 37 9.72 15.52 -5.68
CA ASN A 37 10.76 14.54 -5.42
C ASN A 37 10.09 13.40 -4.66
N ASP A 38 9.52 12.46 -5.42
CA ASP A 38 9.29 11.12 -4.93
C ASP A 38 10.60 10.64 -4.31
N ASN A 39 10.59 10.22 -3.04
CA ASN A 39 11.75 9.70 -2.33
C ASN A 39 12.17 8.38 -3.00
N ILE A 40 12.96 8.47 -4.06
CA ILE A 40 13.53 7.33 -4.77
C ILE A 40 14.93 7.13 -4.22
N PHE A 41 15.14 6.02 -3.50
CA PHE A 41 16.46 5.60 -3.02
C PHE A 41 16.92 4.40 -3.86
N TYR A 42 18.12 4.48 -4.41
CA TYR A 42 18.75 3.35 -5.10
C TYR A 42 19.54 2.52 -4.08
N ASN A 43 19.40 1.20 -4.14
CA ASN A 43 20.30 0.29 -3.44
C ASN A 43 21.50 -0.07 -4.33
N ASN A 44 22.50 -0.75 -3.76
CA ASN A 44 23.75 -1.13 -4.45
C ASN A 44 23.55 -1.99 -5.72
N ASN A 45 22.33 -2.46 -6.00
CA ASN A 45 21.98 -3.28 -7.18
C ASN A 45 21.17 -2.52 -8.23
N ASN A 46 21.15 -1.17 -8.23
CA ASN A 46 20.34 -0.32 -9.10
C ASN A 46 18.80 -0.56 -9.00
N ASN A 47 18.33 -1.20 -7.95
CA ASN A 47 16.90 -1.34 -7.69
C ASN A 47 16.39 -0.12 -6.92
N MET A 48 15.19 0.33 -7.25
CA MET A 48 14.55 1.46 -6.57
C MET A 48 13.83 1.02 -5.31
N THR A 49 13.74 1.91 -4.33
CA THR A 49 12.83 1.77 -3.19
C THR A 49 11.67 2.73 -3.35
N HIS A 50 10.46 2.18 -3.38
CA HIS A 50 9.22 2.93 -3.46
C HIS A 50 8.54 2.95 -2.09
N ILE A 51 7.92 4.07 -1.73
CA ILE A 51 7.14 4.21 -0.48
C ILE A 51 5.68 4.37 -0.86
N GLU A 52 4.84 3.43 -0.39
CA GLU A 52 3.44 3.35 -0.73
C GLU A 52 2.55 3.22 0.50
N ARG A 53 1.38 3.84 0.44
CA ARG A 53 0.36 3.64 1.47
C ARG A 53 -0.61 2.54 1.05
N ILE A 54 -0.98 1.70 2.04
CA ILE A 54 -2.00 0.69 1.87
C ILE A 54 -2.90 0.62 3.10
N SER A 55 -4.21 0.50 2.87
CA SER A 55 -5.21 0.44 3.95
C SER A 55 -5.33 -0.96 4.54
N GLU A 56 -5.95 -1.04 5.72
CA GLU A 56 -6.44 -2.31 6.24
C GLU A 56 -7.65 -2.80 5.42
N PRO A 57 -7.86 -4.11 5.30
CA PRO A 57 -7.06 -5.19 5.89
C PRO A 57 -5.81 -5.57 5.08
N TRP A 58 -5.58 -4.94 3.93
CA TRP A 58 -4.55 -5.34 2.96
C TRP A 58 -3.14 -5.22 3.51
N PHE A 59 -2.87 -4.19 4.33
CA PHE A 59 -1.60 -4.05 5.04
C PHE A 59 -1.31 -5.30 5.89
N SER A 60 -2.24 -5.68 6.77
CA SER A 60 -2.07 -6.85 7.64
C SER A 60 -1.95 -8.14 6.84
N LEU A 61 -2.69 -8.29 5.74
CA LEU A 61 -2.63 -9.47 4.89
C LEU A 61 -1.31 -9.60 4.13
N ILE A 62 -0.67 -8.49 3.74
CA ILE A 62 0.70 -8.49 3.21
C ILE A 62 1.68 -8.89 4.32
N SER A 63 1.55 -8.32 5.53
CA SER A 63 2.50 -8.56 6.64
C SER A 63 2.60 -10.01 7.07
N VAL A 64 1.54 -10.79 6.87
CA VAL A 64 1.50 -12.23 7.16
C VAL A 64 1.69 -13.10 5.91
N GLY A 65 1.99 -12.51 4.77
CA GLY A 65 2.27 -13.23 3.52
C GLY A 65 1.05 -13.85 2.82
N LEU A 66 -0.18 -13.52 3.24
CA LEU A 66 -1.40 -14.03 2.60
C LEU A 66 -1.73 -13.26 1.31
N LYS A 67 -1.56 -11.94 1.31
CA LYS A 67 -1.69 -11.12 0.11
C LYS A 67 -0.32 -10.99 -0.55
N THR A 68 -0.15 -11.66 -1.68
CA THR A 68 1.12 -11.71 -2.42
C THR A 68 1.08 -10.99 -3.76
N VAL A 69 -0.09 -10.44 -4.15
CA VAL A 69 -0.25 -9.66 -5.38
C VAL A 69 -1.04 -8.38 -5.06
N GLU A 70 -0.47 -7.24 -5.44
CA GLU A 70 -1.14 -5.94 -5.36
C GLU A 70 -1.51 -5.46 -6.75
N GLY A 71 -2.79 -5.04 -6.91
CA GLY A 71 -3.33 -4.49 -8.15
C GLY A 71 -3.49 -2.98 -8.09
N ARG A 72 -2.97 -2.28 -9.10
CA ARG A 72 -3.04 -0.82 -9.21
C ARG A 72 -3.37 -0.39 -10.63
N LYS A 73 -3.79 0.88 -10.80
CA LYS A 73 -3.86 1.49 -12.15
C LYS A 73 -2.47 1.48 -12.77
N ASN A 74 -2.36 1.10 -14.06
CA ASN A 74 -1.10 1.05 -14.78
C ASN A 74 -0.65 2.45 -15.23
N ARG A 75 -0.39 3.34 -14.23
CA ARG A 75 0.09 4.71 -14.46
C ARG A 75 1.09 5.17 -13.40
N GLY A 76 1.79 6.27 -13.71
CA GLY A 76 2.73 6.92 -12.78
C GLY A 76 3.77 5.93 -12.25
N LYS A 77 4.02 5.97 -10.95
CA LYS A 77 5.04 5.14 -10.28
C LYS A 77 4.80 3.64 -10.41
N PHE A 78 3.55 3.17 -10.39
CA PHE A 78 3.26 1.74 -10.55
C PHE A 78 3.59 1.21 -11.96
N LYS A 79 3.51 2.07 -12.99
CA LYS A 79 3.92 1.73 -14.36
C LYS A 79 5.44 1.53 -14.46
N ILE A 80 6.23 2.33 -13.74
CA ILE A 80 7.70 2.31 -13.81
C ILE A 80 8.37 1.31 -12.86
N MET A 81 7.67 0.80 -11.84
CA MET A 81 8.17 -0.24 -10.95
C MET A 81 8.64 -1.47 -11.72
N LYS A 82 9.73 -2.10 -11.28
CA LYS A 82 10.38 -3.25 -11.93
C LYS A 82 10.53 -4.41 -10.98
N VAL A 83 10.70 -5.59 -11.53
CA VAL A 83 11.15 -6.77 -10.78
C VAL A 83 12.51 -6.48 -10.15
N GLY A 84 12.62 -6.79 -8.87
CA GLY A 84 13.80 -6.50 -8.05
C GLY A 84 13.67 -5.23 -7.20
N ASP A 85 12.79 -4.29 -7.55
CA ASP A 85 12.54 -3.11 -6.73
C ASP A 85 11.99 -3.48 -5.35
N ILE A 86 12.22 -2.60 -4.39
CA ILE A 86 11.71 -2.72 -3.03
C ILE A 86 10.49 -1.80 -2.86
N VAL A 87 9.44 -2.31 -2.24
CA VAL A 87 8.29 -1.49 -1.85
C VAL A 87 8.13 -1.51 -0.33
N LYS A 88 8.17 -0.33 0.24
CA LYS A 88 7.91 -0.05 1.63
C LYS A 88 6.45 0.37 1.77
N TRP A 89 5.62 -0.56 2.23
CA TRP A 89 4.20 -0.30 2.48
C TRP A 89 4.01 0.33 3.84
N THR A 90 3.29 1.44 3.90
CA THR A 90 3.02 2.17 5.14
C THR A 90 1.54 2.17 5.47
N ASN A 91 1.24 2.11 6.76
CA ASN A 91 -0.12 2.25 7.29
C ASN A 91 -0.07 3.00 8.61
N ASP A 92 -0.83 4.10 8.70
CA ASP A 92 -0.87 4.97 9.88
C ASP A 92 -2.12 4.74 10.74
N ASN A 93 -2.93 3.72 10.44
CA ASN A 93 -4.08 3.36 11.26
C ASN A 93 -3.57 2.90 12.63
N PHE A 94 -4.08 3.52 13.70
CA PHE A 94 -3.70 3.28 15.09
C PHE A 94 -2.29 3.79 15.47
N TYR A 95 -1.26 3.42 14.73
CA TYR A 95 0.14 3.88 14.85
C TYR A 95 0.87 3.64 13.53
N PRO A 96 1.96 4.38 13.27
CA PRO A 96 2.77 4.17 12.06
C PRO A 96 3.34 2.75 12.01
N ARG A 97 3.09 2.05 10.91
CA ARG A 97 3.60 0.70 10.63
C ARG A 97 4.18 0.64 9.24
N GLU A 98 5.13 -0.24 9.07
CA GLU A 98 5.84 -0.42 7.82
C GLU A 98 6.08 -1.90 7.54
N ILE A 99 5.97 -2.29 6.27
CA ILE A 99 6.32 -3.61 5.77
C ILE A 99 7.19 -3.42 4.54
N VAL A 100 8.24 -4.21 4.42
CA VAL A 100 9.14 -4.18 3.26
C VAL A 100 8.89 -5.42 2.42
N THR A 101 8.64 -5.21 1.13
CA THR A 101 8.52 -6.30 0.15
C THR A 101 9.44 -6.07 -1.03
N LYS A 102 9.85 -7.14 -1.70
CA LYS A 102 10.53 -7.14 -2.99
C LYS A 102 9.54 -7.49 -4.09
N ILE A 103 9.64 -6.81 -5.21
CA ILE A 103 8.86 -7.13 -6.41
C ILE A 103 9.50 -8.35 -7.07
N THR A 104 8.76 -9.46 -7.14
CA THR A 104 9.20 -10.71 -7.76
C THR A 104 8.63 -10.92 -9.16
N GLY A 105 7.58 -10.18 -9.51
CA GLY A 105 6.97 -10.25 -10.82
C GLY A 105 6.04 -9.07 -11.08
N LYS A 106 5.78 -8.80 -12.36
CA LYS A 106 4.88 -7.77 -12.82
C LYS A 106 4.13 -8.27 -14.06
N ALA A 107 2.84 -7.93 -14.14
CA ALA A 107 2.01 -8.22 -15.31
C ALA A 107 1.02 -7.08 -15.54
N GLU A 108 0.54 -6.91 -16.76
CA GLU A 108 -0.42 -5.87 -17.14
C GLU A 108 -1.70 -6.52 -17.68
N TYR A 109 -2.84 -5.95 -17.31
CA TYR A 109 -4.17 -6.42 -17.67
C TYR A 109 -5.02 -5.25 -18.15
N LYS A 110 -6.02 -5.53 -18.95
CA LYS A 110 -6.98 -4.49 -19.40
C LYS A 110 -7.95 -4.11 -18.30
N THR A 111 -8.37 -5.10 -17.49
CA THR A 111 -9.42 -4.93 -16.48
C THR A 111 -9.02 -5.54 -15.13
N PHE A 112 -9.66 -5.09 -14.06
CA PHE A 112 -9.54 -5.73 -12.74
C PHE A 112 -10.10 -7.16 -12.75
N GLN A 113 -11.06 -7.46 -13.60
CA GLN A 113 -11.56 -8.82 -13.75
C GLN A 113 -10.48 -9.75 -14.30
N GLU A 114 -9.87 -9.41 -15.45
CA GLU A 114 -8.76 -10.19 -16.03
C GLU A 114 -7.61 -10.37 -15.02
N TYR A 115 -7.28 -9.30 -14.29
CA TYR A 115 -6.26 -9.33 -13.25
C TYR A 115 -6.59 -10.32 -12.14
N LEU A 116 -7.81 -10.30 -11.58
CA LEU A 116 -8.22 -11.19 -10.49
C LEU A 116 -8.30 -12.65 -10.93
N GLU A 117 -8.79 -12.90 -12.14
CA GLU A 117 -8.86 -14.23 -12.73
C GLU A 117 -7.47 -14.82 -13.00
N SER A 118 -6.55 -14.01 -13.55
CA SER A 118 -5.22 -14.47 -13.96
C SER A 118 -4.25 -14.64 -12.78
N GLU A 119 -4.24 -13.69 -11.85
CA GLU A 119 -3.33 -13.74 -10.69
C GLU A 119 -3.87 -14.63 -9.56
N GLY A 120 -5.18 -14.87 -9.55
CA GLY A 120 -5.89 -15.61 -8.52
C GLY A 120 -6.41 -14.73 -7.40
N LEU A 121 -7.74 -14.75 -7.22
CA LEU A 121 -8.45 -13.92 -6.24
C LEU A 121 -7.87 -14.04 -4.83
N SER A 122 -7.53 -15.25 -4.39
CA SER A 122 -6.98 -15.49 -3.05
C SER A 122 -5.62 -14.86 -2.80
N LYS A 123 -4.81 -14.63 -3.84
CA LYS A 123 -3.51 -13.95 -3.74
C LYS A 123 -3.67 -12.44 -3.77
N CYS A 124 -4.67 -11.95 -4.51
CA CYS A 124 -4.95 -10.52 -4.67
C CYS A 124 -5.75 -9.95 -3.51
N LEU A 125 -6.83 -10.65 -3.12
CA LEU A 125 -7.80 -10.26 -2.10
C LEU A 125 -8.13 -11.46 -1.19
N PRO A 126 -7.22 -11.88 -0.31
CA PRO A 126 -7.46 -13.01 0.60
C PRO A 126 -8.73 -12.81 1.44
N GLY A 127 -9.55 -13.86 1.53
CA GLY A 127 -10.81 -13.85 2.28
C GLY A 127 -12.02 -13.32 1.51
N ILE A 128 -11.84 -12.85 0.28
CA ILE A 128 -12.97 -12.46 -0.58
C ILE A 128 -13.43 -13.68 -1.37
N PRO A 129 -14.75 -14.00 -1.34
CA PRO A 129 -15.22 -15.28 -1.87
C PRO A 129 -15.40 -15.33 -3.39
N THR A 130 -15.73 -14.19 -4.03
CA THR A 130 -16.04 -14.14 -5.48
C THR A 130 -15.31 -13.02 -6.19
N ILE A 131 -15.14 -13.17 -7.51
CA ILE A 131 -14.56 -12.11 -8.38
C ILE A 131 -15.44 -10.86 -8.32
N GLU A 132 -16.77 -11.01 -8.33
CA GLU A 132 -17.72 -9.89 -8.26
C GLU A 132 -17.53 -9.06 -6.97
N ASP A 133 -17.30 -9.71 -5.82
CA ASP A 133 -17.04 -9.01 -4.58
C ASP A 133 -15.65 -8.35 -4.60
N GLY A 134 -14.67 -8.98 -5.23
CA GLY A 134 -13.36 -8.40 -5.49
C GLY A 134 -13.45 -7.13 -6.35
N LEU A 135 -14.24 -7.16 -7.42
CA LEU A 135 -14.47 -5.98 -8.26
C LEU A 135 -15.13 -4.83 -7.49
N LYS A 136 -16.13 -5.12 -6.63
CA LYS A 136 -16.74 -4.10 -5.75
C LYS A 136 -15.71 -3.42 -4.85
N ILE A 137 -14.66 -4.13 -4.41
CA ILE A 137 -13.58 -3.56 -3.61
C ILE A 137 -12.74 -2.61 -4.45
N TYR A 138 -12.30 -3.02 -5.64
CA TYR A 138 -11.50 -2.15 -6.51
C TYR A 138 -12.25 -0.90 -6.95
N PHE A 139 -13.52 -1.03 -7.33
CA PHE A 139 -14.34 0.11 -7.76
C PHE A 139 -14.78 1.06 -6.63
N LYS A 140 -14.40 0.82 -5.36
CA LYS A 140 -14.42 1.85 -4.31
C LYS A 140 -13.28 2.87 -4.45
N TYR A 141 -12.20 2.51 -5.12
CA TYR A 141 -10.98 3.32 -5.25
C TYR A 141 -10.71 3.78 -6.69
N PHE A 142 -11.27 3.09 -7.67
CA PHE A 142 -11.05 3.32 -9.09
C PHE A 142 -12.37 3.40 -9.84
N THR A 143 -12.42 4.17 -10.92
CA THR A 143 -13.59 4.22 -11.79
C THR A 143 -13.42 3.29 -13.00
N LYS A 144 -14.53 3.00 -13.70
CA LYS A 144 -14.51 2.24 -14.95
C LYS A 144 -13.77 2.97 -16.07
N GLU A 145 -13.86 4.28 -16.09
CA GLU A 145 -13.16 5.14 -17.04
C GLU A 145 -11.65 5.05 -16.83
N GLU A 146 -11.20 5.12 -15.56
CA GLU A 146 -9.79 4.95 -15.22
C GLU A 146 -9.25 3.55 -15.55
N GLU A 147 -10.06 2.51 -15.33
CA GLU A 147 -9.73 1.14 -15.74
C GLU A 147 -9.52 1.07 -17.26
N THR A 148 -10.45 1.65 -18.02
CA THR A 148 -10.40 1.66 -19.50
C THR A 148 -9.20 2.46 -20.01
N GLU A 149 -8.89 3.61 -19.39
CA GLU A 149 -7.81 4.50 -19.82
C GLU A 149 -6.42 3.92 -19.52
N PHE A 150 -6.23 3.35 -18.33
CA PHE A 150 -4.90 2.96 -17.86
C PHE A 150 -4.66 1.46 -17.82
N GLY A 151 -5.70 0.65 -17.75
CA GLY A 151 -5.58 -0.76 -17.42
C GLY A 151 -5.10 -0.97 -15.97
N VAL A 152 -4.73 -2.20 -15.68
CA VAL A 152 -4.32 -2.66 -14.36
C VAL A 152 -2.90 -3.24 -14.41
N VAL A 153 -2.07 -2.90 -13.44
CA VAL A 153 -0.79 -3.56 -13.22
C VAL A 153 -0.86 -4.44 -11.97
N ALA A 154 -0.49 -5.70 -12.12
CA ALA A 154 -0.24 -6.61 -11.01
C ALA A 154 1.23 -6.51 -10.58
N ILE A 155 1.47 -6.40 -9.29
CA ILE A 155 2.80 -6.38 -8.68
C ILE A 155 2.85 -7.56 -7.71
N ARG A 156 3.65 -8.59 -8.06
CA ARG A 156 3.86 -9.78 -7.21
C ARG A 156 4.90 -9.46 -6.16
N LEU A 157 4.59 -9.77 -4.91
CA LEU A 157 5.32 -9.35 -3.73
C LEU A 157 5.86 -10.54 -2.95
N GLU A 158 7.06 -10.39 -2.44
CA GLU A 158 7.67 -11.28 -1.47
C GLU A 158 8.14 -10.46 -0.26
N LEU A 159 7.82 -10.92 0.95
CA LEU A 159 8.28 -10.26 2.17
C LEU A 159 9.80 -10.30 2.27
N VAL A 160 10.39 -9.16 2.57
CA VAL A 160 11.81 -9.10 2.95
C VAL A 160 11.88 -9.32 4.45
N ASN A 161 12.32 -10.52 4.85
CA ASN A 161 12.57 -10.82 6.25
C ASN A 161 13.80 -10.03 6.71
N ASN A 162 13.62 -9.25 7.76
CA ASN A 162 14.71 -8.60 8.49
C ASN A 162 15.33 -9.58 9.49
#